data_366a816b6aeaae53b22c3e60a05e4c02
#
_entry.id   366a816b6aeaae53b22c3e60a05e4c02
#
_cell.length_a   1.000
_cell.length_b   1.000
_cell.length_c   1.000
_cell.angle_alpha   90.00
_cell.angle_beta   90.00
_cell.angle_gamma   90.00
#
_symmetry.space_group_name_H-M   'P 1'
#
loop_
_entity.id
_entity.type
_entity.pdbx_description
1 polymer ?
#
loop_
_entity_poly.entity_id
_entity_poly.type
_entity_poly.pdbx_seq_one_letter_code
_entity_poly.pdbx_strand_id
1 'polypeptide(L)'
;MPIVNNKKYVGMVMYYNLLSKEINRASRIGEFMEKTPSVMPKEEINKTIEIMHSSGLGAIPVVDEDKKIVGIVSDFDILKLLINDRLFDSFKVENVVIRRFPILRTDDTIGRAQKLASINKIDNLPIVDNFGKLIAQVSIFDILNYIFRDKMKKTKGKKDTYKESKDSAERNIMEVANTEVPKLSLTLNLRRAIEVMLNAKIKSGIVIDSNNKPIGILSRIKILDLLSGKNVTEVIDLSISGDYDWEFVLLVRNEISKRENFLVNSAKIKSIRINVKKIKKKGDNYQINLLAIGKKRINIKEDGITKELIFEEIIDKLDNALEHLRS
;
A
#
# COMPACT_ATOMS: atom_id res chain seq x y z
N MET A 1 -4.83 2.79 -16.06
CA MET A 1 -5.42 3.60 -17.16
C MET A 1 -6.94 3.47 -17.10
N PRO A 2 -7.69 4.57 -16.91
CA PRO A 2 -9.15 4.53 -16.93
C PRO A 2 -9.70 4.29 -18.35
N ILE A 3 -10.80 3.54 -18.42
CA ILE A 3 -11.49 3.17 -19.66
C ILE A 3 -12.87 3.81 -19.66
N VAL A 4 -13.26 4.33 -20.82
CA VAL A 4 -14.57 4.94 -21.03
C VAL A 4 -15.33 4.21 -22.13
N ASN A 5 -16.65 4.12 -21.97
CA ASN A 5 -17.59 3.70 -23.01
C ASN A 5 -18.69 4.78 -23.12
N ASN A 6 -18.95 5.27 -24.31
CA ASN A 6 -19.89 6.40 -24.54
C ASN A 6 -19.60 7.60 -23.60
N LYS A 7 -18.32 7.97 -23.47
CA LYS A 7 -17.80 9.03 -22.59
C LYS A 7 -18.00 8.79 -21.09
N LYS A 8 -18.58 7.67 -20.66
CA LYS A 8 -18.76 7.31 -19.25
C LYS A 8 -17.67 6.35 -18.80
N TYR A 9 -17.20 6.51 -17.58
CA TYR A 9 -16.23 5.63 -16.94
C TYR A 9 -16.83 4.23 -16.75
N VAL A 10 -16.08 3.20 -17.13
CA VAL A 10 -16.52 1.80 -17.03
C VAL A 10 -15.53 0.90 -16.27
N GLY A 11 -14.30 1.33 -16.05
CA GLY A 11 -13.30 0.56 -15.34
C GLY A 11 -11.86 1.00 -15.63
N MET A 12 -10.89 0.28 -15.11
CA MET A 12 -9.45 0.53 -15.32
C MET A 12 -8.74 -0.70 -15.88
N VAL A 13 -7.70 -0.44 -16.68
CA VAL A 13 -6.66 -1.42 -16.99
C VAL A 13 -5.45 -1.11 -16.13
N MET A 14 -5.00 -2.11 -15.38
CA MET A 14 -3.81 -2.03 -14.54
C MET A 14 -2.64 -2.79 -15.17
N TYR A 15 -1.42 -2.43 -14.82
CA TYR A 15 -0.21 -3.07 -15.34
C TYR A 15 -0.17 -4.57 -15.05
N TYR A 16 -0.65 -5.00 -13.88
CA TYR A 16 -0.71 -6.43 -13.52
C TYR A 16 -1.59 -7.25 -14.48
N ASN A 17 -2.69 -6.65 -14.96
CA ASN A 17 -3.59 -7.32 -15.91
C ASN A 17 -2.90 -7.53 -17.26
N LEU A 18 -2.04 -6.57 -17.64
CA LEU A 18 -1.25 -6.67 -18.87
C LEU A 18 -0.11 -7.70 -18.74
N LEU A 19 0.42 -7.91 -17.54
CA LEU A 19 1.44 -8.92 -17.29
C LEU A 19 0.88 -10.35 -17.22
N SER A 20 -0.36 -10.51 -16.74
CA SER A 20 -0.96 -11.82 -16.43
C SER A 20 -1.59 -12.51 -17.66
N LYS A 21 -1.81 -11.77 -18.75
CA LYS A 21 -2.52 -12.27 -19.93
C LYS A 21 -1.64 -12.14 -21.17
N GLU A 22 -1.79 -13.08 -22.09
CA GLU A 22 -1.19 -12.95 -23.42
C GLU A 22 -1.85 -11.81 -24.19
N ILE A 23 -1.03 -10.89 -24.69
CA ILE A 23 -1.48 -9.76 -25.48
C ILE A 23 -1.06 -9.99 -26.93
N ASN A 24 -2.03 -10.01 -27.84
CA ASN A 24 -1.82 -10.09 -29.26
C ASN A 24 -2.53 -8.95 -30.00
N ARG A 25 -2.39 -8.88 -31.33
CA ARG A 25 -3.01 -7.81 -32.14
C ARG A 25 -4.53 -7.80 -32.14
N ALA A 26 -5.16 -8.95 -31.88
CA ALA A 26 -6.62 -9.08 -31.82
C ALA A 26 -7.17 -8.80 -30.42
N SER A 27 -6.30 -8.69 -29.40
CA SER A 27 -6.72 -8.44 -28.02
C SER A 27 -7.44 -7.11 -27.90
N ARG A 28 -8.57 -7.13 -27.23
CA ARG A 28 -9.39 -5.95 -26.97
C ARG A 28 -9.14 -5.42 -25.56
N ILE A 29 -9.12 -4.11 -25.39
CA ILE A 29 -8.84 -3.47 -24.09
C ILE A 29 -9.80 -3.94 -22.99
N GLY A 30 -11.06 -4.27 -23.34
CA GLY A 30 -12.06 -4.79 -22.40
C GLY A 30 -11.68 -6.12 -21.74
N GLU A 31 -10.80 -6.92 -22.36
CA GLU A 31 -10.33 -8.19 -21.79
C GLU A 31 -9.39 -8.00 -20.60
N PHE A 32 -8.76 -6.81 -20.50
CA PHE A 32 -7.79 -6.42 -19.47
C PHE A 32 -8.38 -5.46 -18.44
N MET A 33 -9.61 -4.99 -18.68
CA MET A 33 -10.29 -4.04 -17.84
C MET A 33 -10.88 -4.73 -16.61
N GLU A 34 -10.74 -4.08 -15.46
CA GLU A 34 -11.46 -4.42 -14.23
C GLU A 34 -12.42 -3.28 -13.87
N LYS A 35 -13.59 -3.64 -13.34
CA LYS A 35 -14.48 -2.66 -12.72
C LYS A 35 -13.84 -2.19 -11.43
N THR A 36 -13.58 -0.90 -11.33
CA THR A 36 -12.93 -0.30 -10.17
C THR A 36 -13.75 0.90 -9.68
N PRO A 37 -13.62 1.26 -8.39
CA PRO A 37 -14.28 2.41 -7.83
C PRO A 37 -13.82 3.71 -8.51
N SER A 38 -14.65 4.74 -8.37
CA SER A 38 -14.33 6.12 -8.70
C SER A 38 -14.80 7.02 -7.56
N VAL A 39 -14.27 8.23 -7.48
CA VAL A 39 -14.68 9.26 -6.51
C VAL A 39 -15.23 10.49 -7.22
N MET A 40 -15.96 11.32 -6.50
CA MET A 40 -16.43 12.62 -7.00
C MET A 40 -15.44 13.74 -6.66
N PRO A 41 -15.46 14.89 -7.37
CA PRO A 41 -14.52 16.00 -7.11
C PRO A 41 -14.58 16.58 -5.69
N LYS A 42 -15.73 16.42 -5.01
CA LYS A 42 -15.94 16.91 -3.64
C LYS A 42 -15.76 15.82 -2.58
N GLU A 43 -15.28 14.63 -2.97
CA GLU A 43 -15.06 13.55 -2.02
C GLU A 43 -13.94 13.91 -1.04
N GLU A 44 -14.10 13.55 0.21
CA GLU A 44 -13.08 13.76 1.25
C GLU A 44 -11.84 12.90 0.96
N ILE A 45 -10.67 13.47 1.26
CA ILE A 45 -9.37 12.77 1.09
C ILE A 45 -9.35 11.46 1.88
N ASN A 46 -9.85 11.47 3.11
CA ASN A 46 -9.92 10.29 3.97
C ASN A 46 -10.72 9.18 3.32
N LYS A 47 -11.87 9.51 2.77
CA LYS A 47 -12.70 8.55 2.05
C LYS A 47 -12.02 8.01 0.80
N THR A 48 -11.31 8.87 0.09
CA THR A 48 -10.51 8.47 -1.07
C THR A 48 -9.40 7.50 -0.68
N ILE A 49 -8.69 7.73 0.44
CA ILE A 49 -7.67 6.84 0.98
C ILE A 49 -8.27 5.49 1.38
N GLU A 50 -9.42 5.47 2.05
CA GLU A 50 -10.13 4.23 2.38
C GLU A 50 -10.49 3.40 1.14
N ILE A 51 -10.95 4.07 0.08
CA ILE A 51 -11.28 3.40 -1.20
C ILE A 51 -10.00 2.86 -1.85
N MET A 52 -8.89 3.62 -1.87
CA MET A 52 -7.59 3.15 -2.35
C MET A 52 -7.11 1.92 -1.58
N HIS A 53 -7.17 1.98 -0.25
CA HIS A 53 -6.80 0.87 0.61
C HIS A 53 -7.64 -0.38 0.33
N SER A 54 -8.97 -0.26 0.37
CA SER A 54 -9.88 -1.40 0.22
C SER A 54 -9.84 -2.04 -1.18
N SER A 55 -9.55 -1.24 -2.20
CA SER A 55 -9.44 -1.70 -3.60
C SER A 55 -8.00 -2.12 -3.98
N GLY A 56 -6.99 -1.78 -3.18
CA GLY A 56 -5.57 -1.99 -3.51
C GLY A 56 -5.08 -1.13 -4.69
N LEU A 57 -5.79 -0.05 -5.01
CA LEU A 57 -5.48 0.81 -6.15
C LEU A 57 -4.61 2.00 -5.73
N GLY A 58 -3.47 2.18 -6.41
CA GLY A 58 -2.61 3.36 -6.23
C GLY A 58 -3.11 4.61 -6.98
N ALA A 59 -4.23 4.53 -7.69
CA ALA A 59 -4.87 5.68 -8.33
C ALA A 59 -6.35 5.39 -8.57
N ILE A 60 -7.20 6.42 -8.43
CA ILE A 60 -8.66 6.33 -8.59
C ILE A 60 -9.13 7.44 -9.53
N PRO A 61 -9.97 7.13 -10.54
CA PRO A 61 -10.59 8.13 -11.39
C PRO A 61 -11.55 9.03 -10.61
N VAL A 62 -11.53 10.31 -10.93
CA VAL A 62 -12.50 11.29 -10.43
C VAL A 62 -13.55 11.50 -11.54
N VAL A 63 -14.82 11.31 -11.20
CA VAL A 63 -15.93 11.40 -12.15
C VAL A 63 -16.96 12.43 -11.69
N ASP A 64 -17.63 13.06 -12.65
CA ASP A 64 -18.79 13.92 -12.39
C ASP A 64 -20.09 13.10 -12.18
N GLU A 65 -21.21 13.79 -11.99
CA GLU A 65 -22.52 13.19 -11.78
C GLU A 65 -22.99 12.35 -12.99
N ASP A 66 -22.53 12.69 -14.20
CA ASP A 66 -22.79 11.94 -15.44
C ASP A 66 -21.86 10.74 -15.64
N LYS A 67 -20.96 10.46 -14.66
CA LYS A 67 -19.88 9.46 -14.76
C LYS A 67 -18.82 9.77 -15.82
N LYS A 68 -18.66 11.03 -16.24
CA LYS A 68 -17.55 11.44 -17.10
C LYS A 68 -16.30 11.64 -16.26
N ILE A 69 -15.14 11.24 -16.79
CA ILE A 69 -13.85 11.43 -16.11
C ILE A 69 -13.49 12.91 -16.17
N VAL A 70 -13.29 13.51 -14.99
CA VAL A 70 -12.85 14.91 -14.83
C VAL A 70 -11.42 14.99 -14.28
N GLY A 71 -10.87 13.88 -13.76
CA GLY A 71 -9.51 13.80 -13.24
C GLY A 71 -9.12 12.40 -12.78
N ILE A 72 -7.97 12.32 -12.18
CA ILE A 72 -7.46 11.14 -11.49
C ILE A 72 -6.71 11.60 -10.23
N VAL A 73 -6.88 10.89 -9.14
CA VAL A 73 -6.11 11.09 -7.90
C VAL A 73 -5.29 9.84 -7.64
N SER A 74 -4.02 10.02 -7.27
CA SER A 74 -3.09 8.92 -7.03
C SER A 74 -2.50 8.97 -5.62
N ASP A 75 -1.91 7.84 -5.21
CA ASP A 75 -1.10 7.73 -4.00
C ASP A 75 0.04 8.77 -3.96
N PHE A 76 0.60 9.11 -5.13
CA PHE A 76 1.61 10.15 -5.28
C PHE A 76 1.05 11.54 -4.93
N ASP A 77 -0.13 11.87 -5.43
CA ASP A 77 -0.76 13.18 -5.22
C ASP A 77 -1.12 13.39 -3.74
N ILE A 78 -1.67 12.34 -3.11
CA ILE A 78 -2.04 12.37 -1.70
C ILE A 78 -0.79 12.50 -0.82
N LEU A 79 0.25 11.68 -1.04
CA LEU A 79 1.48 11.77 -0.27
C LEU A 79 2.19 13.11 -0.47
N LYS A 80 2.18 13.67 -1.68
CA LYS A 80 2.73 14.99 -1.96
C LYS A 80 1.97 16.11 -1.23
N LEU A 81 0.65 15.98 -1.13
CA LEU A 81 -0.19 16.93 -0.38
C LEU A 81 0.11 16.85 1.12
N LEU A 82 0.24 15.65 1.66
CA LEU A 82 0.38 15.39 3.09
C LEU A 82 1.84 15.33 3.57
N ILE A 83 2.84 15.53 2.70
CA ILE A 83 4.25 15.37 3.07
C ILE A 83 4.68 16.25 4.24
N ASN A 84 4.07 17.43 4.38
CA ASN A 84 4.37 18.38 5.47
C ASN A 84 3.58 18.11 6.74
N ASP A 85 2.71 17.11 6.76
CA ASP A 85 1.99 16.72 7.95
C ASP A 85 2.97 16.16 9.01
N ARG A 86 2.87 16.62 10.24
CA ARG A 86 3.70 16.18 11.39
C ARG A 86 3.59 14.68 11.66
N LEU A 87 2.54 14.07 11.16
CA LEU A 87 2.29 12.65 11.16
C LEU A 87 3.53 11.84 10.80
N PHE A 88 4.14 12.16 9.66
CA PHE A 88 5.25 11.37 9.13
C PHE A 88 6.55 11.51 9.93
N ASP A 89 6.65 12.51 10.81
CA ASP A 89 7.81 12.70 11.69
C ASP A 89 7.85 11.68 12.83
N SER A 90 6.68 11.17 13.23
CA SER A 90 6.55 10.22 14.34
C SER A 90 6.85 8.77 13.95
N PHE A 91 6.95 8.48 12.64
CA PHE A 91 7.18 7.13 12.14
C PHE A 91 8.54 6.97 11.48
N LYS A 92 9.02 5.72 11.54
CA LYS A 92 10.16 5.23 10.79
C LYS A 92 9.69 4.21 9.73
N VAL A 93 10.57 3.92 8.78
CA VAL A 93 10.33 2.90 7.75
C VAL A 93 9.96 1.54 8.38
N GLU A 94 10.58 1.18 9.51
CA GLU A 94 10.31 -0.09 10.21
C GLU A 94 8.85 -0.29 10.62
N ASN A 95 8.09 0.78 10.79
CA ASN A 95 6.67 0.74 11.18
C ASN A 95 5.73 0.37 10.02
N VAL A 96 6.21 0.42 8.75
CA VAL A 96 5.38 0.31 7.55
C VAL A 96 5.94 -0.67 6.52
N VAL A 97 7.16 -1.15 6.73
CA VAL A 97 7.88 -1.99 5.76
C VAL A 97 7.21 -3.35 5.57
N ILE A 98 7.08 -3.78 4.32
CA ILE A 98 6.66 -5.12 3.94
C ILE A 98 7.88 -6.04 4.01
N ARG A 99 7.88 -7.03 4.90
CA ARG A 99 9.02 -7.94 5.12
C ARG A 99 8.97 -9.22 4.26
N ARG A 100 7.79 -9.60 3.79
CA ARG A 100 7.64 -10.75 2.88
C ARG A 100 7.50 -10.26 1.45
N PHE A 101 8.55 -10.42 0.65
CA PHE A 101 8.61 -9.95 -0.73
C PHE A 101 9.51 -10.87 -1.56
N PRO A 102 9.25 -10.98 -2.87
CA PRO A 102 10.09 -11.76 -3.76
C PRO A 102 11.41 -11.03 -4.07
N ILE A 103 12.46 -11.84 -4.25
CA ILE A 103 13.80 -11.39 -4.63
C ILE A 103 14.19 -12.13 -5.92
N LEU A 104 14.83 -11.41 -6.83
CA LEU A 104 15.42 -11.93 -8.05
C LEU A 104 16.95 -12.05 -7.89
N ARG A 105 17.54 -12.93 -8.68
CA ARG A 105 18.97 -13.10 -8.85
C ARG A 105 19.42 -12.60 -10.21
N THR A 106 20.71 -12.40 -10.41
CA THR A 106 21.30 -11.95 -11.67
C THR A 106 21.08 -12.89 -12.83
N ASP A 107 20.89 -14.18 -12.57
CA ASP A 107 20.65 -15.24 -13.55
C ASP A 107 19.17 -15.52 -13.79
N ASP A 108 18.26 -14.83 -13.12
CA ASP A 108 16.84 -14.93 -13.32
C ASP A 108 16.41 -14.35 -14.69
N THR A 109 15.25 -14.81 -15.16
CA THR A 109 14.69 -14.38 -16.44
C THR A 109 13.62 -13.30 -16.28
N ILE A 110 13.36 -12.56 -17.36
CA ILE A 110 12.26 -11.58 -17.43
C ILE A 110 10.92 -12.25 -17.16
N GLY A 111 10.70 -13.48 -17.65
CA GLY A 111 9.47 -14.25 -17.39
C GLY A 111 9.28 -14.59 -15.91
N ARG A 112 10.37 -14.92 -15.19
CA ARG A 112 10.32 -15.10 -13.73
C ARG A 112 9.92 -13.82 -13.02
N ALA A 113 10.53 -12.69 -13.38
CA ALA A 113 10.19 -11.39 -12.83
C ALA A 113 8.73 -11.02 -13.11
N GLN A 114 8.26 -11.22 -14.34
CA GLN A 114 6.86 -11.02 -14.74
C GLN A 114 5.90 -11.82 -13.86
N LYS A 115 6.17 -13.10 -13.65
CA LYS A 115 5.36 -13.98 -12.81
C LYS A 115 5.34 -13.52 -11.36
N LEU A 116 6.50 -13.19 -10.78
CA LEU A 116 6.61 -12.74 -9.40
C LEU A 116 5.91 -11.40 -9.18
N ALA A 117 6.10 -10.43 -10.09
CA ALA A 117 5.43 -9.13 -10.02
C ALA A 117 3.91 -9.26 -10.11
N SER A 118 3.40 -10.10 -11.01
CA SER A 118 1.98 -10.33 -11.20
C SER A 118 1.32 -11.00 -9.98
N ILE A 119 1.91 -12.06 -9.45
CA ILE A 119 1.35 -12.82 -8.31
C ILE A 119 1.36 -11.97 -7.03
N ASN A 120 2.46 -11.26 -6.77
CA ASN A 120 2.64 -10.53 -5.52
C ASN A 120 2.12 -9.08 -5.58
N LYS A 121 1.69 -8.61 -6.76
CA LYS A 121 1.26 -7.22 -7.02
C LYS A 121 2.29 -6.18 -6.53
N ILE A 122 3.57 -6.47 -6.76
CA ILE A 122 4.70 -5.63 -6.35
C ILE A 122 5.23 -4.88 -7.57
N ASP A 123 5.34 -3.55 -7.45
CA ASP A 123 5.76 -2.69 -8.55
C ASP A 123 7.26 -2.79 -8.86
N ASN A 124 8.11 -2.99 -7.85
CA ASN A 124 9.57 -3.07 -7.98
C ASN A 124 10.10 -4.33 -7.31
N LEU A 125 10.89 -5.12 -8.03
CA LEU A 125 11.55 -6.32 -7.54
C LEU A 125 13.05 -6.07 -7.36
N PRO A 126 13.63 -6.32 -6.17
CA PRO A 126 15.06 -6.26 -5.97
C PRO A 126 15.77 -7.41 -6.67
N ILE A 127 16.97 -7.13 -7.21
CA ILE A 127 17.88 -8.10 -7.81
C ILE A 127 19.15 -8.14 -6.96
N VAL A 128 19.54 -9.33 -6.54
CA VAL A 128 20.71 -9.55 -5.70
C VAL A 128 21.81 -10.36 -6.39
N ASP A 129 23.04 -10.16 -5.93
CA ASP A 129 24.19 -10.99 -6.29
C ASP A 129 24.18 -12.35 -5.53
N ASN A 130 25.22 -13.16 -5.75
CA ASN A 130 25.38 -14.45 -5.10
C ASN A 130 25.59 -14.37 -3.58
N PHE A 131 25.93 -13.19 -3.05
CA PHE A 131 26.07 -12.92 -1.61
C PHE A 131 24.78 -12.37 -0.99
N GLY A 132 23.72 -12.18 -1.80
CA GLY A 132 22.46 -11.61 -1.39
C GLY A 132 22.47 -10.07 -1.27
N LYS A 133 23.49 -9.39 -1.80
CA LYS A 133 23.54 -7.92 -1.80
C LYS A 133 22.74 -7.34 -2.94
N LEU A 134 22.03 -6.26 -2.67
CA LEU A 134 21.25 -5.52 -3.67
C LEU A 134 22.17 -4.88 -4.71
N ILE A 135 21.99 -5.23 -5.97
CA ILE A 135 22.76 -4.70 -7.10
C ILE A 135 21.91 -3.94 -8.13
N ALA A 136 20.63 -4.30 -8.23
CA ALA A 136 19.70 -3.67 -9.16
C ALA A 136 18.26 -3.85 -8.69
N GLN A 137 17.33 -3.21 -9.40
CA GLN A 137 15.90 -3.46 -9.32
C GLN A 137 15.29 -3.53 -10.71
N VAL A 138 14.11 -4.12 -10.82
CA VAL A 138 13.29 -4.05 -12.02
C VAL A 138 11.87 -3.67 -11.65
N SER A 139 11.28 -2.74 -12.40
CA SER A 139 9.87 -2.37 -12.23
C SER A 139 8.98 -3.13 -13.22
N ILE A 140 7.69 -3.24 -12.87
CA ILE A 140 6.66 -3.74 -13.81
C ILE A 140 6.68 -2.95 -15.11
N PHE A 141 6.91 -1.63 -15.03
CA PHE A 141 6.94 -0.76 -16.20
C PHE A 141 8.12 -1.10 -17.13
N ASP A 142 9.29 -1.40 -16.57
CA ASP A 142 10.47 -1.81 -17.36
C ASP A 142 10.21 -3.14 -18.08
N ILE A 143 9.62 -4.11 -17.39
CA ILE A 143 9.25 -5.41 -17.95
C ILE A 143 8.25 -5.22 -19.11
N LEU A 144 7.20 -4.45 -18.90
CA LEU A 144 6.18 -4.20 -19.93
C LEU A 144 6.77 -3.46 -21.13
N ASN A 145 7.56 -2.41 -20.88
CA ASN A 145 8.21 -1.66 -21.96
C ASN A 145 9.11 -2.54 -22.81
N TYR A 146 9.86 -3.43 -22.15
CA TYR A 146 10.72 -4.37 -22.87
C TYR A 146 9.91 -5.32 -23.75
N ILE A 147 8.90 -5.97 -23.20
CA ILE A 147 8.02 -6.91 -23.91
C ILE A 147 7.34 -6.22 -25.10
N PHE A 148 6.82 -5.02 -24.91
CA PHE A 148 6.13 -4.28 -25.98
C PHE A 148 7.10 -3.77 -27.05
N ARG A 149 8.28 -3.26 -26.68
CA ARG A 149 9.30 -2.82 -27.65
C ARG A 149 9.82 -3.97 -28.50
N ASP A 150 10.03 -5.12 -27.90
CA ASP A 150 10.49 -6.31 -28.62
C ASP A 150 9.43 -6.77 -29.64
N LYS A 151 8.17 -6.84 -29.22
CA LYS A 151 7.03 -7.13 -30.12
C LYS A 151 6.92 -6.11 -31.28
N MET A 152 7.12 -4.82 -31.04
CA MET A 152 7.05 -3.80 -32.08
C MET A 152 8.22 -3.84 -33.07
N LYS A 153 9.44 -4.15 -32.64
CA LYS A 153 10.62 -4.27 -33.52
C LYS A 153 10.44 -5.45 -34.50
N LYS A 154 9.93 -6.58 -34.03
CA LYS A 154 9.68 -7.77 -34.83
C LYS A 154 8.56 -7.59 -35.86
N THR A 155 7.68 -6.59 -35.67
CA THR A 155 6.57 -6.31 -36.58
C THR A 155 7.00 -5.52 -37.83
N LYS A 156 8.17 -4.84 -37.82
CA LYS A 156 8.70 -4.09 -38.98
C LYS A 156 9.50 -4.95 -39.95
N GLY A 157 9.78 -6.20 -39.60
CA GLY A 157 10.56 -7.13 -40.43
C GLY A 157 9.91 -8.51 -40.53
N LYS A 158 9.19 -8.75 -41.63
CA LYS A 158 8.66 -10.05 -42.11
C LYS A 158 7.62 -10.81 -41.23
N LYS A 159 6.64 -11.38 -41.92
CA LYS A 159 5.67 -12.42 -41.49
C LYS A 159 6.31 -13.47 -40.60
N ASP A 160 5.55 -13.88 -39.59
CA ASP A 160 5.77 -14.92 -38.61
C ASP A 160 6.42 -14.42 -37.31
N THR A 161 5.90 -14.60 -36.08
CA THR A 161 5.24 -15.77 -35.63
C THR A 161 5.04 -15.79 -34.11
N TYR A 162 4.08 -16.51 -33.68
CA TYR A 162 3.75 -16.90 -32.31
C TYR A 162 4.90 -17.54 -31.46
N LYS A 163 6.04 -17.87 -32.06
CA LYS A 163 7.22 -18.43 -31.38
C LYS A 163 8.03 -17.44 -30.56
N GLU A 164 7.78 -16.14 -30.75
CA GLU A 164 8.68 -15.08 -30.29
C GLU A 164 8.34 -14.47 -28.91
N SER A 165 7.15 -14.74 -28.36
CA SER A 165 6.83 -14.31 -26.98
C SER A 165 7.56 -15.15 -25.92
N LYS A 166 7.90 -16.39 -26.22
CA LYS A 166 8.74 -17.24 -25.35
C LYS A 166 10.17 -16.73 -25.23
N ASP A 167 10.72 -16.19 -26.31
CA ASP A 167 12.10 -15.71 -26.38
C ASP A 167 12.35 -14.49 -25.46
N SER A 168 11.40 -13.54 -25.41
CA SER A 168 11.53 -12.37 -24.49
C SER A 168 11.46 -12.75 -23.03
N ALA A 169 10.67 -13.78 -22.69
CA ALA A 169 10.53 -14.25 -21.31
C ALA A 169 11.75 -15.04 -20.81
N GLU A 170 12.50 -15.64 -21.72
CA GLU A 170 13.71 -16.42 -21.42
C GLU A 170 14.98 -15.57 -21.28
N ARG A 171 14.90 -14.28 -21.67
CA ARG A 171 16.04 -13.37 -21.57
C ARG A 171 16.38 -13.01 -20.14
N ASN A 172 17.65 -12.69 -19.95
CA ASN A 172 18.18 -12.35 -18.64
C ASN A 172 17.57 -11.05 -18.11
N ILE A 173 17.23 -11.04 -16.83
CA ILE A 173 16.59 -9.89 -16.15
C ILE A 173 17.46 -8.63 -16.15
N MET A 174 18.78 -8.79 -16.20
CA MET A 174 19.71 -7.68 -16.20
C MET A 174 19.63 -6.80 -17.47
N GLU A 175 19.01 -7.30 -18.56
CA GLU A 175 18.76 -6.49 -19.76
C GLU A 175 17.76 -5.34 -19.52
N VAL A 176 16.95 -5.43 -18.49
CA VAL A 176 15.90 -4.45 -18.15
C VAL A 176 16.05 -3.88 -16.74
N ALA A 177 17.07 -4.33 -16.03
CA ALA A 177 17.32 -3.91 -14.66
C ALA A 177 17.88 -2.48 -14.57
N ASN A 178 17.45 -1.75 -13.55
CA ASN A 178 18.03 -0.46 -13.17
C ASN A 178 18.98 -0.65 -12.00
N THR A 179 20.26 -0.26 -12.17
CA THR A 179 21.29 -0.33 -11.13
C THR A 179 21.30 0.89 -10.21
N GLU A 180 20.68 1.99 -10.61
CA GLU A 180 20.48 3.18 -9.76
C GLU A 180 19.26 2.99 -8.85
N VAL A 181 19.46 2.28 -7.74
CA VAL A 181 18.38 1.92 -6.81
C VAL A 181 18.39 2.86 -5.61
N PRO A 182 17.34 3.66 -5.41
CA PRO A 182 17.16 4.39 -4.15
C PRO A 182 17.03 3.41 -2.98
N LYS A 183 17.96 3.49 -2.02
CA LYS A 183 18.04 2.60 -0.86
C LYS A 183 17.48 3.28 0.37
N LEU A 184 16.68 2.56 1.14
CA LEU A 184 16.12 3.01 2.40
C LEU A 184 16.66 2.16 3.53
N SER A 185 16.70 2.71 4.76
CA SER A 185 17.00 1.94 5.98
C SER A 185 15.78 1.84 6.88
N LEU A 186 15.71 0.82 7.74
CA LEU A 186 14.60 0.66 8.70
C LEU A 186 14.46 1.84 9.65
N THR A 187 15.59 2.43 10.06
CA THR A 187 15.62 3.54 11.01
C THR A 187 15.37 4.90 10.41
N LEU A 188 15.27 4.98 9.06
CA LEU A 188 15.01 6.23 8.37
C LEU A 188 13.64 6.77 8.77
N ASN A 189 13.57 8.07 9.06
CA ASN A 189 12.30 8.77 9.30
C ASN A 189 11.38 8.62 8.08
N LEU A 190 10.09 8.39 8.33
CA LEU A 190 9.15 8.06 7.26
C LEU A 190 8.94 9.22 6.29
N ARG A 191 8.88 10.49 6.77
CA ARG A 191 8.83 11.69 5.91
C ARG A 191 10.00 11.68 4.92
N ARG A 192 11.22 11.44 5.43
CA ARG A 192 12.42 11.43 4.56
C ARG A 192 12.37 10.29 3.55
N ALA A 193 11.87 9.12 3.91
CA ALA A 193 11.67 8.02 2.99
C ALA A 193 10.66 8.38 1.88
N ILE A 194 9.55 9.03 2.25
CA ILE A 194 8.54 9.52 1.29
C ILE A 194 9.16 10.54 0.33
N GLU A 195 9.94 11.51 0.82
CA GLU A 195 10.64 12.48 -0.03
C GLU A 195 11.54 11.79 -1.06
N VAL A 196 12.34 10.80 -0.64
CA VAL A 196 13.18 10.01 -1.54
C VAL A 196 12.33 9.34 -2.62
N MET A 197 11.23 8.70 -2.23
CA MET A 197 10.36 7.99 -3.16
C MET A 197 9.62 8.95 -4.13
N LEU A 198 9.19 10.11 -3.66
CA LEU A 198 8.53 11.12 -4.50
C LEU A 198 9.51 11.74 -5.50
N ASN A 199 10.71 12.11 -5.06
CA ASN A 199 11.75 12.70 -5.90
C ASN A 199 12.23 11.72 -6.99
N ALA A 200 12.41 10.45 -6.60
CA ALA A 200 12.77 9.38 -7.54
C ALA A 200 11.58 8.89 -8.38
N LYS A 201 10.36 9.37 -8.14
CA LYS A 201 9.11 8.94 -8.79
C LYS A 201 8.87 7.43 -8.77
N ILE A 202 9.37 6.76 -7.72
CA ILE A 202 9.18 5.31 -7.53
C ILE A 202 7.93 5.02 -6.67
N LYS A 203 7.22 3.95 -6.98
CA LYS A 203 6.04 3.50 -6.21
C LYS A 203 6.43 2.74 -4.96
N SER A 204 7.56 2.07 -4.98
CA SER A 204 8.12 1.36 -3.83
C SER A 204 9.63 1.52 -3.74
N GLY A 205 10.13 1.69 -2.52
CA GLY A 205 11.55 1.75 -2.19
C GLY A 205 12.04 0.44 -1.58
N ILE A 206 13.27 0.06 -1.88
CA ILE A 206 13.88 -1.15 -1.33
C ILE A 206 14.59 -0.79 -0.02
N VAL A 207 14.22 -1.49 1.06
CA VAL A 207 14.82 -1.32 2.38
C VAL A 207 15.94 -2.33 2.55
N ILE A 208 17.13 -1.84 2.90
CA ILE A 208 18.35 -2.64 3.07
C ILE A 208 18.86 -2.64 4.51
N ASP A 209 19.60 -3.67 4.84
CA ASP A 209 20.41 -3.73 6.07
C ASP A 209 21.81 -3.08 5.90
N SER A 210 22.63 -3.12 6.95
CA SER A 210 24.01 -2.62 6.95
C SER A 210 24.93 -3.35 5.97
N ASN A 211 24.57 -4.56 5.56
CA ASN A 211 25.32 -5.38 4.59
C ASN A 211 24.83 -5.20 3.15
N ASN A 212 23.98 -4.20 2.90
CA ASN A 212 23.33 -3.94 1.60
C ASN A 212 22.42 -5.09 1.13
N LYS A 213 21.86 -5.89 2.03
CA LYS A 213 20.89 -6.93 1.69
C LYS A 213 19.48 -6.38 1.76
N PRO A 214 18.60 -6.66 0.80
CA PRO A 214 17.20 -6.25 0.85
C PRO A 214 16.48 -7.01 1.99
N ILE A 215 15.89 -6.26 2.91
CA ILE A 215 15.17 -6.77 4.09
C ILE A 215 13.71 -6.34 4.12
N GLY A 216 13.28 -5.55 3.16
CA GLY A 216 11.90 -5.12 3.05
C GLY A 216 11.64 -4.23 1.84
N ILE A 217 10.35 -3.97 1.61
CA ILE A 217 9.85 -3.02 0.62
C ILE A 217 8.93 -2.02 1.31
N LEU A 218 9.16 -0.74 1.07
CA LEU A 218 8.26 0.34 1.45
C LEU A 218 7.46 0.76 0.21
N SER A 219 6.13 0.60 0.22
CA SER A 219 5.28 1.03 -0.88
C SER A 219 4.41 2.23 -0.49
N ARG A 220 4.10 3.11 -1.47
CA ARG A 220 3.26 4.29 -1.23
C ARG A 220 1.86 3.91 -0.73
N ILE A 221 1.27 2.85 -1.27
CA ILE A 221 -0.04 2.38 -0.81
C ILE A 221 0.02 1.93 0.66
N LYS A 222 1.11 1.29 1.10
CA LYS A 222 1.29 0.91 2.49
C LYS A 222 1.51 2.11 3.43
N ILE A 223 2.12 3.17 2.92
CA ILE A 223 2.19 4.43 3.67
C ILE A 223 0.79 5.03 3.84
N LEU A 224 -0.06 4.98 2.79
CA LEU A 224 -1.44 5.42 2.89
C LEU A 224 -2.29 4.55 3.84
N ASP A 225 -1.93 3.28 4.04
CA ASP A 225 -2.59 2.42 5.03
C ASP A 225 -2.46 3.00 6.46
N LEU A 226 -1.35 3.67 6.77
CA LEU A 226 -1.23 4.41 8.03
C LEU A 226 -2.34 5.47 8.18
N LEU A 227 -2.73 6.07 7.08
CA LEU A 227 -3.70 7.14 7.04
C LEU A 227 -5.14 6.62 7.04
N SER A 228 -5.39 5.40 6.59
CA SER A 228 -6.75 4.82 6.51
C SER A 228 -7.34 4.37 7.85
N GLY A 229 -6.58 4.46 8.94
CA GLY A 229 -7.01 3.93 10.23
C GLY A 229 -7.09 2.40 10.31
N LYS A 230 -6.69 1.69 9.25
CA LYS A 230 -6.74 0.22 9.15
C LYS A 230 -5.32 -0.34 9.15
N ASN A 231 -5.06 -1.32 10.02
CA ASN A 231 -3.82 -2.09 10.21
C ASN A 231 -2.56 -1.32 10.65
N VAL A 232 -2.23 -1.43 11.93
CA VAL A 232 -0.98 -0.92 12.54
C VAL A 232 0.08 -2.01 12.60
N THR A 233 -0.33 -3.25 12.62
CA THR A 233 0.56 -4.39 12.79
C THR A 233 0.14 -5.51 11.86
N GLU A 234 1.09 -6.30 11.38
CA GLU A 234 0.77 -7.53 10.62
C GLU A 234 0.05 -8.58 11.48
N VAL A 235 -0.09 -8.35 12.77
CA VAL A 235 -0.54 -9.34 13.76
C VAL A 235 -1.90 -9.01 14.36
N ILE A 236 -2.24 -7.72 14.54
CA ILE A 236 -3.53 -7.28 15.08
C ILE A 236 -4.31 -6.54 13.99
N ASP A 237 -5.51 -7.03 13.67
CA ASP A 237 -6.45 -6.33 12.78
C ASP A 237 -7.04 -5.13 13.53
N LEU A 238 -6.48 -3.92 13.29
CA LEU A 238 -6.96 -2.68 13.87
C LEU A 238 -7.85 -1.94 12.89
N SER A 239 -9.05 -1.58 13.32
CA SER A 239 -9.97 -0.74 12.56
C SER A 239 -10.49 0.42 13.41
N ILE A 240 -10.52 1.63 12.83
CA ILE A 240 -11.08 2.83 13.42
C ILE A 240 -12.22 3.30 12.51
N SER A 241 -13.33 3.71 13.10
CA SER A 241 -14.54 4.13 12.38
C SER A 241 -15.21 5.31 13.06
N GLY A 242 -15.97 6.11 12.31
CA GLY A 242 -16.75 7.23 12.84
C GLY A 242 -16.06 8.59 12.70
N ASP A 243 -16.24 9.49 13.67
CA ASP A 243 -15.80 10.88 13.63
C ASP A 243 -14.38 11.04 14.21
N TYR A 244 -13.36 10.79 13.42
CA TYR A 244 -11.96 10.92 13.83
C TYR A 244 -11.14 11.76 12.82
N ASP A 245 -10.03 12.29 13.30
CA ASP A 245 -8.98 12.96 12.51
C ASP A 245 -7.68 12.15 12.56
N TRP A 246 -6.68 12.66 11.84
CA TRP A 246 -5.37 11.98 11.72
C TRP A 246 -4.60 11.91 13.03
N GLU A 247 -4.68 12.96 13.84
CA GLU A 247 -3.98 13.03 15.11
C GLU A 247 -4.49 11.93 16.04
N PHE A 248 -5.79 11.70 16.02
CA PHE A 248 -6.40 10.59 16.76
C PHE A 248 -5.97 9.21 16.24
N VAL A 249 -5.92 9.02 14.91
CA VAL A 249 -5.42 7.76 14.32
C VAL A 249 -4.00 7.46 14.78
N LEU A 250 -3.16 8.49 14.85
CA LEU A 250 -1.79 8.37 15.31
C LEU A 250 -1.67 7.96 16.75
N LEU A 251 -2.42 8.66 17.60
CA LEU A 251 -2.45 8.38 19.02
C LEU A 251 -2.82 6.90 19.25
N VAL A 252 -3.91 6.44 18.61
CA VAL A 252 -4.35 5.05 18.68
C VAL A 252 -3.25 4.09 18.27
N ARG A 253 -2.61 4.35 17.14
CA ARG A 253 -1.58 3.47 16.60
C ARG A 253 -0.37 3.38 17.50
N ASN A 254 0.11 4.52 17.94
CA ASN A 254 1.27 4.60 18.84
C ASN A 254 1.01 3.81 20.12
N GLU A 255 -0.17 4.00 20.73
CA GLU A 255 -0.51 3.31 21.97
C GLU A 255 -0.72 1.80 21.81
N ILE A 256 -1.34 1.36 20.71
CA ILE A 256 -1.49 -0.08 20.43
C ILE A 256 -0.14 -0.71 20.08
N SER A 257 0.72 -0.03 19.31
CA SER A 257 2.07 -0.53 18.95
C SER A 257 2.96 -0.72 20.17
N LYS A 258 2.94 0.19 21.15
CA LYS A 258 3.68 0.04 22.41
C LYS A 258 3.31 -1.24 23.15
N ARG A 259 2.07 -1.72 22.99
CA ARG A 259 1.49 -2.87 23.68
C ARG A 259 1.42 -4.14 22.84
N GLU A 260 1.86 -4.09 21.58
CA GLU A 260 1.67 -5.17 20.60
C GLU A 260 2.16 -6.53 21.09
N ASN A 261 3.38 -6.61 21.58
CA ASN A 261 3.95 -7.86 22.07
C ASN A 261 3.11 -8.49 23.17
N PHE A 262 2.55 -7.68 24.05
CA PHE A 262 1.69 -8.14 25.13
C PHE A 262 0.29 -8.55 24.63
N LEU A 263 -0.30 -7.71 23.79
CA LEU A 263 -1.63 -7.97 23.19
C LEU A 263 -1.63 -9.28 22.39
N VAL A 264 -0.58 -9.51 21.59
CA VAL A 264 -0.48 -10.70 20.75
C VAL A 264 -0.08 -11.94 21.53
N ASN A 265 1.00 -11.86 22.29
CA ASN A 265 1.62 -13.03 22.88
C ASN A 265 0.97 -13.46 24.20
N SER A 266 0.53 -12.51 25.02
CA SER A 266 -0.09 -12.80 26.32
C SER A 266 -1.61 -12.84 26.24
N ALA A 267 -2.23 -11.78 25.75
CA ALA A 267 -3.69 -11.67 25.69
C ALA A 267 -4.31 -12.36 24.47
N LYS A 268 -3.48 -12.77 23.47
CA LYS A 268 -3.94 -13.41 22.22
C LYS A 268 -5.00 -12.61 21.48
N ILE A 269 -4.89 -11.27 21.52
CA ILE A 269 -5.77 -10.35 20.78
C ILE A 269 -5.46 -10.48 19.28
N LYS A 270 -6.52 -10.64 18.49
CA LYS A 270 -6.46 -10.79 17.03
C LYS A 270 -6.96 -9.53 16.31
N SER A 271 -7.92 -8.84 16.90
CA SER A 271 -8.45 -7.60 16.33
C SER A 271 -8.85 -6.60 17.41
N ILE A 272 -8.69 -5.31 17.07
CA ILE A 272 -9.12 -4.17 17.88
C ILE A 272 -9.97 -3.27 16.99
N ARG A 273 -11.19 -3.00 17.42
CA ARG A 273 -12.12 -2.09 16.73
C ARG A 273 -12.39 -0.89 17.60
N ILE A 274 -12.20 0.29 17.05
CA ILE A 274 -12.45 1.55 17.72
C ILE A 274 -13.51 2.31 16.93
N ASN A 275 -14.59 2.70 17.61
CA ASN A 275 -15.62 3.53 17.02
C ASN A 275 -15.71 4.86 17.77
N VAL A 276 -15.58 5.96 17.04
CA VAL A 276 -15.65 7.33 17.56
C VAL A 276 -16.96 7.95 17.09
N LYS A 277 -17.75 8.45 18.02
CA LYS A 277 -19.04 9.07 17.74
C LYS A 277 -19.10 10.47 18.37
N LYS A 278 -19.37 11.49 17.55
CA LYS A 278 -19.67 12.84 18.06
C LYS A 278 -21.08 12.84 18.66
N ILE A 279 -21.18 13.27 19.93
CA ILE A 279 -22.45 13.31 20.65
C ILE A 279 -22.94 14.76 20.66
N LYS A 280 -24.13 15.02 20.12
CA LYS A 280 -24.79 16.33 20.17
C LYS A 280 -25.39 16.55 21.57
N LYS A 281 -24.56 16.90 22.54
CA LYS A 281 -24.97 17.53 23.81
C LYS A 281 -24.13 18.78 23.97
N LYS A 282 -24.67 19.85 24.57
CA LYS A 282 -24.01 21.17 24.76
C LYS A 282 -22.47 21.11 24.74
N GLY A 283 -21.85 21.41 23.58
CA GLY A 283 -20.41 21.28 23.33
C GLY A 283 -20.04 20.12 22.43
N ASP A 284 -18.81 20.13 21.90
CA ASP A 284 -18.24 19.02 21.10
C ASP A 284 -17.81 17.89 22.04
N ASN A 285 -18.74 16.97 22.35
CA ASN A 285 -18.45 15.78 23.13
C ASN A 285 -18.34 14.57 22.21
N TYR A 286 -17.45 13.67 22.55
CA TYR A 286 -17.23 12.43 21.83
C TYR A 286 -17.51 11.23 22.73
N GLN A 287 -17.88 10.12 22.10
CA GLN A 287 -17.93 8.81 22.72
C GLN A 287 -17.03 7.88 21.93
N ILE A 288 -16.15 7.17 22.62
CA ILE A 288 -15.26 6.19 22.01
C ILE A 288 -15.57 4.82 22.58
N ASN A 289 -15.70 3.84 21.70
CA ASN A 289 -15.87 2.45 22.06
C ASN A 289 -14.71 1.64 21.47
N LEU A 290 -13.90 1.01 22.33
CA LEU A 290 -12.85 0.07 21.97
C LEU A 290 -13.33 -1.35 22.23
N LEU A 291 -13.24 -2.19 21.20
CA LEU A 291 -13.53 -3.61 21.26
C LEU A 291 -12.29 -4.41 20.86
N ALA A 292 -11.64 -5.05 21.83
CA ALA A 292 -10.54 -5.98 21.58
C ALA A 292 -11.07 -7.42 21.60
N ILE A 293 -10.71 -8.19 20.56
CA ILE A 293 -11.18 -9.57 20.34
C ILE A 293 -9.99 -10.51 20.29
N GLY A 294 -9.96 -11.47 21.20
CA GLY A 294 -8.95 -12.52 21.29
C GLY A 294 -9.49 -13.76 21.99
N LYS A 295 -8.70 -14.39 22.89
CA LYS A 295 -9.22 -15.45 23.76
C LYS A 295 -10.40 -14.98 24.62
N LYS A 296 -10.33 -13.72 25.08
CA LYS A 296 -11.44 -13.03 25.72
C LYS A 296 -11.80 -11.79 24.90
N ARG A 297 -13.01 -11.30 25.11
CA ARG A 297 -13.52 -10.08 24.50
C ARG A 297 -13.51 -8.98 25.55
N ILE A 298 -12.82 -7.88 25.26
CA ILE A 298 -12.76 -6.70 26.10
C ILE A 298 -13.50 -5.58 25.38
N ASN A 299 -14.48 -4.99 26.03
CA ASN A 299 -15.25 -3.86 25.48
C ASN A 299 -15.21 -2.72 26.48
N ILE A 300 -14.62 -1.59 26.06
CA ILE A 300 -14.46 -0.38 26.87
C ILE A 300 -15.12 0.76 26.14
N LYS A 301 -15.94 1.52 26.84
CA LYS A 301 -16.71 2.63 26.29
C LYS A 301 -16.63 3.81 27.23
N GLU A 302 -16.15 4.93 26.70
CA GLU A 302 -16.00 6.19 27.45
C GLU A 302 -16.51 7.37 26.62
N ASP A 303 -16.86 8.46 27.31
CA ASP A 303 -17.31 9.70 26.71
C ASP A 303 -16.70 10.91 27.44
N GLY A 304 -16.43 11.97 26.66
CA GLY A 304 -15.77 13.16 27.17
C GLY A 304 -15.68 14.28 26.12
N ILE A 305 -14.84 15.26 26.40
CA ILE A 305 -14.75 16.49 25.61
C ILE A 305 -13.79 16.32 24.42
N THR A 306 -12.62 15.70 24.62
CA THR A 306 -11.63 15.47 23.57
C THR A 306 -11.39 13.99 23.33
N LYS A 307 -11.13 13.62 22.08
CA LYS A 307 -10.89 12.23 21.68
C LYS A 307 -9.64 11.67 22.33
N GLU A 308 -8.62 12.52 22.49
CA GLU A 308 -7.32 12.18 23.04
C GLU A 308 -7.44 11.76 24.51
N LEU A 309 -8.07 12.60 25.35
CA LEU A 309 -8.27 12.29 26.76
C LEU A 309 -9.14 11.05 26.99
N ILE A 310 -10.20 10.90 26.19
CA ILE A 310 -11.07 9.70 26.27
C ILE A 310 -10.27 8.45 25.92
N PHE A 311 -9.41 8.56 24.92
CA PHE A 311 -8.63 7.41 24.47
C PHE A 311 -7.53 7.03 25.47
N GLU A 312 -6.90 7.99 26.13
CA GLU A 312 -5.97 7.74 27.23
C GLU A 312 -6.65 6.96 28.37
N GLU A 313 -7.85 7.38 28.79
CA GLU A 313 -8.63 6.63 29.79
C GLU A 313 -8.99 5.22 29.34
N ILE A 314 -9.32 5.05 28.06
CA ILE A 314 -9.59 3.72 27.46
C ILE A 314 -8.36 2.84 27.51
N ILE A 315 -7.18 3.39 27.23
CA ILE A 315 -5.93 2.65 27.26
C ILE A 315 -5.58 2.20 28.68
N ASP A 316 -5.75 3.07 29.67
CA ASP A 316 -5.52 2.72 31.08
C ASP A 316 -6.47 1.60 31.53
N LYS A 317 -7.73 1.66 31.14
CA LYS A 317 -8.72 0.57 31.41
C LYS A 317 -8.39 -0.72 30.65
N LEU A 318 -7.86 -0.61 29.44
CA LEU A 318 -7.39 -1.75 28.67
C LEU A 318 -6.20 -2.43 29.37
N ASP A 319 -5.23 -1.65 29.83
CA ASP A 319 -4.05 -2.17 30.53
C ASP A 319 -4.47 -2.88 31.82
N ASN A 320 -5.34 -2.28 32.63
CA ASN A 320 -5.90 -2.91 33.84
C ASN A 320 -6.65 -4.22 33.52
N ALA A 321 -7.49 -4.23 32.48
CA ALA A 321 -8.21 -5.43 32.06
C ALA A 321 -7.28 -6.54 31.57
N LEU A 322 -6.14 -6.16 30.95
CA LEU A 322 -5.14 -7.09 30.48
C LEU A 322 -4.27 -7.65 31.61
N GLU A 323 -3.98 -6.88 32.66
CA GLU A 323 -3.27 -7.36 33.85
C GLU A 323 -4.04 -8.45 34.59
N HIS A 324 -5.36 -8.33 34.72
CA HIS A 324 -6.25 -9.36 35.24
C HIS A 324 -6.33 -10.64 34.40
N LEU A 325 -5.74 -10.65 33.19
CA LEU A 325 -5.60 -11.84 32.37
C LEU A 325 -4.26 -12.57 32.58
N ARG A 326 -3.33 -11.96 33.35
CA ARG A 326 -2.05 -12.57 33.77
C ARG A 326 -2.18 -13.50 34.97
N SER A 327 -3.18 -13.26 35.79
CA SER A 327 -3.57 -14.12 36.94
C SER A 327 -4.49 -15.26 36.49
#